data_4f049189830cb37602f6efc2e5d4371d
#
_entry.id   4f049189830cb37602f6efc2e5d4371d
#
_cell.length_a   1.000
_cell.length_b   1.000
_cell.length_c   1.000
_cell.angle_alpha   90.00
_cell.angle_beta   90.00
_cell.angle_gamma   90.00
#
_symmetry.space_group_name_H-M   'P 1'
#
loop_
_entity.id
_entity.type
_entity.pdbx_description
1 polymer ?
#
loop_
_entity_poly.entity_id
_entity_poly.type
_entity_poly.pdbx_seq_one_letter_code
_entity_poly.pdbx_strand_id
1 'polypeptide(L)'
;MSLWQRRRSEILHGIEIRGHEEFLLCTKAALQLLQPTAGFKDIVSHIAIIRQGTRSGMKAWGKQPTFIVGRRTWQHSALWYAGAIAHDAFHSKLYRDAKRESPTTEPDADTWTGAEAEKKCLAFQKEILRALNADAKTIAYIEECAQNPTYQGHNTGWRSWLDYLKRWW
;
A
#
# COMPACT_ATOMS: atom_id res chain seq x y z
N MET A 1 -10.28 -6.02 -30.97
CA MET A 1 -9.92 -4.59 -31.13
C MET A 1 -9.67 -4.05 -29.73
N SER A 2 -8.39 -3.84 -29.35
CA SER A 2 -8.03 -3.28 -28.04
C SER A 2 -8.24 -1.78 -28.10
N LEU A 3 -9.36 -1.31 -27.56
CA LEU A 3 -9.53 0.10 -27.25
C LEU A 3 -8.45 0.45 -26.23
N TRP A 4 -7.51 1.30 -26.58
CA TRP A 4 -6.55 1.91 -25.69
C TRP A 4 -7.34 2.60 -24.57
N GLN A 5 -7.49 1.94 -23.44
CA GLN A 5 -8.21 2.51 -22.29
C GLN A 5 -7.47 3.77 -21.86
N ARG A 6 -8.07 4.91 -22.15
CA ARG A 6 -7.52 6.24 -21.82
C ARG A 6 -7.30 6.32 -20.32
N ARG A 7 -6.07 6.59 -19.89
CA ARG A 7 -5.80 6.88 -18.48
C ARG A 7 -6.59 8.11 -18.07
N ARG A 8 -7.27 8.00 -16.94
CA ARG A 8 -8.06 9.05 -16.32
C ARG A 8 -7.48 9.40 -14.96
N SER A 9 -7.85 10.56 -14.44
CA SER A 9 -7.55 10.98 -13.09
C SER A 9 -8.83 11.46 -12.42
N GLU A 10 -9.07 11.03 -11.19
CA GLU A 10 -10.19 11.46 -10.34
C GLU A 10 -9.67 11.75 -8.93
N ILE A 11 -10.34 12.62 -8.19
CA ILE A 11 -10.00 12.93 -6.79
C ILE A 11 -11.09 12.38 -5.88
N LEU A 12 -10.70 11.60 -4.88
CA LEU A 12 -11.58 11.08 -3.84
C LEU A 12 -10.89 11.22 -2.47
N HIS A 13 -11.56 11.82 -1.50
CA HIS A 13 -11.03 12.08 -0.15
C HIS A 13 -9.67 12.82 -0.13
N GLY A 14 -9.41 13.69 -1.12
CA GLY A 14 -8.13 14.39 -1.27
C GLY A 14 -7.02 13.58 -1.94
N ILE A 15 -7.26 12.30 -2.27
CA ILE A 15 -6.33 11.44 -2.98
C ILE A 15 -6.63 11.49 -4.48
N GLU A 16 -5.61 11.78 -5.28
CA GLU A 16 -5.70 11.67 -6.74
C GLU A 16 -5.51 10.23 -7.19
N ILE A 17 -6.50 9.67 -7.90
CA ILE A 17 -6.47 8.29 -8.41
C ILE A 17 -6.20 8.34 -9.92
N ARG A 18 -5.13 7.69 -10.40
CA ARG A 18 -4.69 7.71 -11.80
C ARG A 18 -4.62 6.32 -12.41
N GLY A 19 -5.46 6.04 -13.40
CA GLY A 19 -5.48 4.73 -14.08
C GLY A 19 -6.54 4.64 -15.16
N HIS A 20 -6.78 3.43 -15.65
CA HIS A 20 -7.95 3.16 -16.48
C HIS A 20 -9.22 3.00 -15.63
N GLU A 21 -10.38 2.96 -16.25
CA GLU A 21 -11.69 2.99 -15.59
C GLU A 21 -11.89 1.89 -14.54
N GLU A 22 -11.57 0.65 -14.87
CA GLU A 22 -11.67 -0.49 -13.94
C GLU A 22 -10.81 -0.28 -12.68
N PHE A 23 -9.57 0.20 -12.85
CA PHE A 23 -8.69 0.55 -11.73
C PHE A 23 -9.28 1.65 -10.84
N LEU A 24 -9.87 2.68 -11.44
CA LEU A 24 -10.53 3.77 -10.70
C LEU A 24 -11.70 3.20 -9.87
N LEU A 25 -12.53 2.35 -10.45
CA LEU A 25 -13.65 1.72 -9.75
C LEU A 25 -13.19 0.85 -8.59
N CYS A 26 -12.19 -0.02 -8.79
CA CYS A 26 -11.63 -0.85 -7.72
C CYS A 26 -11.00 -0.01 -6.61
N THR A 27 -10.28 1.08 -6.94
CA THR A 27 -9.68 1.96 -5.95
C THR A 27 -10.74 2.70 -5.14
N LYS A 28 -11.79 3.20 -5.78
CA LYS A 28 -12.92 3.82 -5.09
C LYS A 28 -13.61 2.85 -4.12
N ALA A 29 -13.86 1.62 -4.55
CA ALA A 29 -14.45 0.59 -3.69
C ALA A 29 -13.57 0.29 -2.47
N ALA A 30 -12.24 0.18 -2.63
CA ALA A 30 -11.31 -0.03 -1.52
C ALA A 30 -11.29 1.17 -0.55
N LEU A 31 -11.29 2.40 -1.05
CA LEU A 31 -11.33 3.61 -0.21
C LEU A 31 -12.67 3.76 0.52
N GLN A 32 -13.78 3.37 -0.09
CA GLN A 32 -15.10 3.35 0.56
C GLN A 32 -15.15 2.36 1.72
N LEU A 33 -14.52 1.17 1.58
CA LEU A 33 -14.39 0.22 2.68
C LEU A 33 -13.58 0.80 3.84
N LEU A 34 -12.50 1.54 3.56
CA LEU A 34 -11.65 2.16 4.58
C LEU A 34 -12.34 3.29 5.34
N GLN A 35 -13.25 4.00 4.70
CA GLN A 35 -13.87 5.23 5.24
C GLN A 35 -14.44 5.09 6.68
N PRO A 36 -15.14 4.00 7.06
CA PRO A 36 -15.66 3.84 8.41
C PRO A 36 -14.61 3.43 9.45
N THR A 37 -13.38 3.12 9.05
CA THR A 37 -12.32 2.67 9.97
C THR A 37 -11.69 3.83 10.73
N ALA A 38 -11.29 3.60 11.98
CA ALA A 38 -10.60 4.59 12.80
C ALA A 38 -9.28 5.06 12.14
N GLY A 39 -8.61 4.19 11.36
CA GLY A 39 -7.36 4.50 10.66
C GLY A 39 -7.54 5.33 9.38
N PHE A 40 -8.75 5.56 8.90
CA PHE A 40 -8.98 6.21 7.59
C PHE A 40 -8.34 7.58 7.48
N LYS A 41 -8.49 8.43 8.50
CA LYS A 41 -7.90 9.77 8.52
C LYS A 41 -6.37 9.73 8.41
N ASP A 42 -5.75 8.78 9.08
CA ASP A 42 -4.30 8.57 9.03
C ASP A 42 -3.86 8.12 7.63
N ILE A 43 -4.59 7.16 7.04
CA ILE A 43 -4.34 6.67 5.67
C ILE A 43 -4.38 7.80 4.65
N VAL A 44 -5.46 8.59 4.60
CA VAL A 44 -5.62 9.64 3.59
C VAL A 44 -4.64 10.82 3.78
N SER A 45 -4.14 11.03 5.00
CA SER A 45 -3.14 12.07 5.25
C SER A 45 -1.74 11.70 4.77
N HIS A 46 -1.47 10.43 4.47
CA HIS A 46 -0.16 9.93 4.08
C HIS A 46 -0.06 9.43 2.63
N ILE A 47 -1.15 9.52 1.86
CA ILE A 47 -1.16 9.22 0.42
C ILE A 47 -1.75 10.42 -0.33
N ALA A 48 -0.99 10.99 -1.26
CA ALA A 48 -1.50 12.03 -2.14
C ALA A 48 -2.01 11.48 -3.48
N ILE A 49 -1.37 10.41 -3.96
CA ILE A 49 -1.68 9.81 -5.26
C ILE A 49 -1.74 8.28 -5.12
N ILE A 50 -2.78 7.68 -5.69
CA ILE A 50 -2.84 6.24 -5.97
C ILE A 50 -2.83 6.07 -7.48
N ARG A 51 -1.81 5.41 -8.03
CA ARG A 51 -1.73 5.22 -9.48
C ARG A 51 -1.50 3.78 -9.88
N GLN A 52 -2.13 3.39 -10.98
CA GLN A 52 -1.91 2.10 -11.59
C GLN A 52 -0.48 1.93 -12.10
N GLY A 53 0.11 0.78 -11.80
CA GLY A 53 1.44 0.38 -12.25
C GLY A 53 1.54 -1.12 -12.51
N THR A 54 2.76 -1.59 -12.76
CA THR A 54 3.06 -3.01 -12.99
C THR A 54 3.33 -3.77 -11.70
N ARG A 55 3.88 -3.09 -10.69
CA ARG A 55 4.18 -3.63 -9.35
C ARG A 55 3.67 -2.66 -8.30
N SER A 56 3.31 -3.21 -7.14
CA SER A 56 2.90 -2.39 -5.99
C SER A 56 4.12 -1.87 -5.23
N GLY A 57 3.99 -0.69 -4.63
CA GLY A 57 5.00 -0.10 -3.77
C GLY A 57 4.80 1.38 -3.53
N MET A 58 5.29 1.85 -2.39
CA MET A 58 5.17 3.23 -1.95
C MET A 58 6.37 4.07 -2.37
N LYS A 59 6.10 5.24 -2.95
CA LYS A 59 7.06 6.34 -3.09
C LYS A 59 6.73 7.40 -2.05
N ALA A 60 7.34 7.29 -0.87
CA ALA A 60 7.05 8.15 0.27
C ALA A 60 7.71 9.53 0.16
N TRP A 61 8.83 9.62 -0.58
CA TRP A 61 9.62 10.85 -0.74
C TRP A 61 8.96 11.85 -1.69
N GLY A 62 9.34 13.10 -1.52
CA GLY A 62 8.81 14.20 -2.33
C GLY A 62 7.52 14.81 -1.77
N LYS A 63 6.94 15.75 -2.51
CA LYS A 63 5.77 16.51 -2.08
C LYS A 63 4.47 15.71 -2.11
N GLN A 64 4.40 14.70 -2.99
CA GLN A 64 3.20 13.91 -3.24
C GLN A 64 3.49 12.41 -3.05
N PRO A 65 3.32 11.88 -1.83
CA PRO A 65 3.46 10.46 -1.59
C PRO A 65 2.56 9.67 -2.52
N THR A 66 3.16 8.74 -3.27
CA THR A 66 2.46 8.03 -4.34
C THR A 66 2.48 6.52 -4.09
N PHE A 67 1.33 5.92 -3.90
CA PHE A 67 1.16 4.47 -3.95
C PHE A 67 0.99 4.02 -5.39
N ILE A 68 1.94 3.25 -5.90
CA ILE A 68 1.86 2.59 -7.20
C ILE A 68 1.25 1.21 -6.97
N VAL A 69 0.25 0.83 -7.77
CA VAL A 69 -0.51 -0.41 -7.52
C VAL A 69 -0.44 -1.34 -8.72
N GLY A 70 0.14 -2.51 -8.48
CA GLY A 70 0.21 -3.59 -9.46
C GLY A 70 -1.13 -4.30 -9.64
N ARG A 71 -1.33 -4.90 -10.82
CA ARG A 71 -2.58 -5.57 -11.21
C ARG A 71 -3.05 -6.62 -10.20
N ARG A 72 -2.15 -7.43 -9.68
CA ARG A 72 -2.49 -8.48 -8.71
C ARG A 72 -3.11 -7.93 -7.43
N THR A 73 -2.66 -6.76 -6.97
CA THR A 73 -3.15 -6.13 -5.74
C THR A 73 -4.58 -5.60 -5.92
N TRP A 74 -4.82 -4.77 -6.95
CA TRP A 74 -6.11 -4.11 -7.10
C TRP A 74 -7.20 -5.01 -7.67
N GLN A 75 -6.85 -6.13 -8.35
CA GLN A 75 -7.83 -7.10 -8.87
C GLN A 75 -8.12 -8.25 -7.91
N HIS A 76 -7.40 -8.40 -6.80
CA HIS A 76 -7.61 -9.50 -5.87
C HIS A 76 -9.01 -9.44 -5.22
N SER A 77 -9.23 -8.43 -4.41
CA SER A 77 -10.53 -8.08 -3.83
C SER A 77 -10.48 -6.66 -3.29
N ALA A 78 -11.63 -6.01 -3.12
CA ALA A 78 -11.70 -4.67 -2.52
C ALA A 78 -11.17 -4.66 -1.09
N LEU A 79 -11.45 -5.71 -0.31
CA LEU A 79 -10.96 -5.87 1.07
C LEU A 79 -9.43 -5.99 1.13
N TRP A 80 -8.84 -6.85 0.31
CA TRP A 80 -7.39 -7.00 0.22
C TRP A 80 -6.73 -5.70 -0.21
N TYR A 81 -7.28 -5.05 -1.23
CA TYR A 81 -6.78 -3.79 -1.75
C TYR A 81 -6.87 -2.66 -0.71
N ALA A 82 -7.93 -2.62 0.10
CA ALA A 82 -8.04 -1.71 1.24
C ALA A 82 -6.92 -1.94 2.25
N GLY A 83 -6.62 -3.19 2.59
CA GLY A 83 -5.48 -3.55 3.44
C GLY A 83 -4.14 -3.12 2.85
N ALA A 84 -3.92 -3.30 1.53
CA ALA A 84 -2.70 -2.86 0.87
C ALA A 84 -2.55 -1.32 0.86
N ILE A 85 -3.64 -0.57 0.67
CA ILE A 85 -3.62 0.90 0.80
C ILE A 85 -3.19 1.31 2.22
N ALA A 86 -3.73 0.67 3.25
CA ALA A 86 -3.36 0.95 4.63
C ALA A 86 -1.89 0.65 4.91
N HIS A 87 -1.38 -0.49 4.44
CA HIS A 87 0.03 -0.91 4.57
C HIS A 87 0.97 0.14 3.97
N ASP A 88 0.74 0.52 2.72
CA ASP A 88 1.60 1.47 2.01
C ASP A 88 1.47 2.91 2.53
N ALA A 89 0.29 3.30 3.03
CA ALA A 89 0.11 4.56 3.76
C ALA A 89 0.99 4.61 5.00
N PHE A 90 1.15 3.48 5.71
CA PHE A 90 1.97 3.41 6.91
C PHE A 90 3.47 3.53 6.60
N HIS A 91 3.97 2.97 5.50
CA HIS A 91 5.32 3.24 5.00
C HIS A 91 5.56 4.75 4.79
N SER A 92 4.60 5.44 4.16
CA SER A 92 4.67 6.88 3.96
C SER A 92 4.65 7.65 5.28
N LYS A 93 3.86 7.18 6.26
CA LYS A 93 3.85 7.75 7.61
C LYS A 93 5.21 7.64 8.27
N LEU A 94 5.82 6.45 8.28
CA LEU A 94 7.13 6.22 8.87
C LEU A 94 8.20 7.12 8.25
N TYR A 95 8.22 7.25 6.92
CA TYR A 95 9.11 8.16 6.22
C TYR A 95 8.93 9.62 6.68
N ARG A 96 7.68 10.09 6.73
CA ARG A 96 7.37 11.48 7.11
C ARG A 96 7.65 11.77 8.56
N ASP A 97 7.43 10.82 9.45
CA ASP A 97 7.77 10.97 10.88
C ASP A 97 9.28 11.09 11.05
N ALA A 98 10.08 10.21 10.42
CA ALA A 98 11.54 10.32 10.43
C ALA A 98 12.06 11.62 9.81
N LYS A 99 11.44 12.06 8.70
CA LYS A 99 11.79 13.33 8.05
C LYS A 99 11.47 14.55 8.92
N ARG A 100 10.43 14.48 9.75
CA ARG A 100 10.07 15.54 10.71
C ARG A 100 11.07 15.62 11.85
N GLU A 101 11.59 14.48 12.31
CA GLU A 101 12.63 14.43 13.36
C GLU A 101 13.98 14.96 12.85
N SER A 102 14.29 14.75 11.56
CA SER A 102 15.52 15.19 10.92
C SER A 102 15.25 15.88 9.56
N PRO A 103 14.79 17.14 9.56
CA PRO A 103 14.29 17.81 8.34
C PRO A 103 15.35 17.98 7.23
N THR A 104 16.62 18.11 7.58
CA THR A 104 17.73 18.34 6.64
C THR A 104 18.31 17.05 6.06
N THR A 105 18.05 15.90 6.68
CA THR A 105 18.62 14.60 6.29
C THR A 105 17.54 13.73 5.67
N GLU A 106 17.85 13.02 4.57
CA GLU A 106 16.95 11.97 4.08
C GLU A 106 16.91 10.81 5.08
N PRO A 107 15.71 10.31 5.43
CA PRO A 107 15.57 9.14 6.27
C PRO A 107 16.28 7.93 5.66
N ASP A 108 16.98 7.16 6.48
CA ASP A 108 17.54 5.88 6.08
C ASP A 108 16.41 4.98 5.56
N ALA A 109 16.67 4.26 4.47
CA ALA A 109 15.70 3.36 3.86
C ALA A 109 15.16 2.33 4.86
N ASP A 110 15.98 1.80 5.74
CA ASP A 110 15.58 0.82 6.76
C ASP A 110 14.57 1.38 7.77
N THR A 111 14.55 2.69 8.00
CA THR A 111 13.61 3.34 8.92
C THR A 111 12.15 3.19 8.47
N TRP A 112 11.90 3.16 7.18
CA TRP A 112 10.54 3.15 6.61
C TRP A 112 10.26 2.00 5.65
N THR A 113 11.29 1.20 5.25
CA THR A 113 11.14 0.04 4.37
C THR A 113 11.88 -1.21 4.87
N GLY A 114 12.64 -1.11 5.98
CA GLY A 114 13.35 -2.24 6.59
C GLY A 114 12.43 -3.22 7.32
N ALA A 115 13.01 -4.29 7.86
CA ALA A 115 12.28 -5.38 8.51
C ALA A 115 11.35 -4.91 9.65
N GLU A 116 11.81 -3.98 10.48
CA GLU A 116 10.99 -3.43 11.57
C GLU A 116 9.88 -2.51 11.05
N ALA A 117 10.12 -1.77 9.96
CA ALA A 117 9.11 -0.97 9.29
C ALA A 117 8.02 -1.89 8.71
N GLU A 118 8.38 -2.96 8.03
CA GLU A 118 7.45 -3.96 7.49
C GLU A 118 6.57 -4.57 8.58
N LYS A 119 7.13 -4.95 9.73
CA LYS A 119 6.35 -5.47 10.85
C LYS A 119 5.29 -4.47 11.32
N LYS A 120 5.65 -3.18 11.41
CA LYS A 120 4.71 -2.12 11.79
C LYS A 120 3.63 -1.92 10.74
N CYS A 121 3.98 -1.93 9.45
CA CYS A 121 3.04 -1.81 8.34
C CYS A 121 2.06 -2.99 8.31
N LEU A 122 2.55 -4.24 8.49
CA LEU A 122 1.72 -5.43 8.57
C LEU A 122 0.82 -5.44 9.83
N ALA A 123 1.31 -4.94 10.96
CA ALA A 123 0.49 -4.79 12.16
C ALA A 123 -0.67 -3.81 11.92
N PHE A 124 -0.41 -2.66 11.32
CA PHE A 124 -1.45 -1.69 10.96
C PHE A 124 -2.42 -2.25 9.92
N GLN A 125 -1.92 -2.91 8.87
CA GLN A 125 -2.75 -3.59 7.89
C GLN A 125 -3.69 -4.61 8.54
N LYS A 126 -3.18 -5.43 9.47
CA LYS A 126 -3.96 -6.42 10.22
C LYS A 126 -5.07 -5.77 11.04
N GLU A 127 -4.76 -4.66 11.72
CA GLU A 127 -5.75 -3.90 12.49
C GLU A 127 -6.90 -3.40 11.59
N ILE A 128 -6.57 -2.81 10.45
CA ILE A 128 -7.56 -2.35 9.47
C ILE A 128 -8.39 -3.52 8.92
N LEU A 129 -7.74 -4.62 8.53
CA LEU A 129 -8.44 -5.79 8.00
C LEU A 129 -9.40 -6.42 9.05
N ARG A 130 -9.02 -6.43 10.33
CA ARG A 130 -9.92 -6.85 11.42
C ARG A 130 -11.12 -5.92 11.57
N ALA A 131 -10.90 -4.60 11.51
CA ALA A 131 -11.99 -3.62 11.55
C ALA A 131 -12.95 -3.76 10.36
N LEU A 132 -12.46 -4.27 9.23
CA LEU A 132 -13.25 -4.58 8.04
C LEU A 132 -13.86 -5.98 8.03
N ASN A 133 -13.78 -6.73 9.14
CA ASN A 133 -14.27 -8.11 9.28
C ASN A 133 -13.66 -9.08 8.26
N ALA A 134 -12.36 -8.94 7.96
CA ALA A 134 -11.64 -9.90 7.12
C ALA A 134 -11.71 -11.31 7.72
N ASP A 135 -11.77 -12.31 6.86
CA ASP A 135 -11.82 -13.72 7.28
C ASP A 135 -10.51 -14.15 7.97
N ALA A 136 -10.62 -15.22 8.77
CA ALA A 136 -9.50 -15.75 9.57
C ALA A 136 -8.30 -16.15 8.70
N LYS A 137 -8.52 -16.62 7.45
CA LYS A 137 -7.45 -17.02 6.53
C LYS A 137 -6.64 -15.79 6.07
N THR A 138 -7.32 -14.70 5.75
CA THR A 138 -6.68 -13.43 5.39
C THR A 138 -5.84 -12.90 6.56
N ILE A 139 -6.36 -12.91 7.78
CA ILE A 139 -5.63 -12.47 8.97
C ILE A 139 -4.41 -13.37 9.25
N ALA A 140 -4.58 -14.71 9.20
CA ALA A 140 -3.49 -15.66 9.41
C ALA A 140 -2.36 -15.47 8.38
N TYR A 141 -2.69 -15.19 7.12
CA TYR A 141 -1.70 -14.90 6.09
C TYR A 141 -0.86 -13.64 6.41
N ILE A 142 -1.49 -12.56 6.89
CA ILE A 142 -0.75 -11.35 7.31
C ILE A 142 0.16 -11.65 8.51
N GLU A 143 -0.29 -12.48 9.45
CA GLU A 143 0.52 -12.91 10.60
C GLU A 143 1.72 -13.77 10.18
N GLU A 144 1.54 -14.67 9.22
CA GLU A 144 2.63 -15.43 8.63
C GLU A 144 3.66 -14.53 7.93
N CYS A 145 3.21 -13.55 7.14
CA CYS A 145 4.07 -12.55 6.51
C CYS A 145 4.89 -11.77 7.55
N ALA A 146 4.28 -11.39 8.67
CA ALA A 146 4.96 -10.65 9.73
C ALA A 146 6.04 -11.47 10.46
N GLN A 147 5.93 -12.80 10.46
CA GLN A 147 6.90 -13.71 11.06
C GLN A 147 8.01 -14.16 10.08
N ASN A 148 7.82 -13.92 8.78
CA ASN A 148 8.73 -14.40 7.75
C ASN A 148 9.87 -13.39 7.51
N PRO A 149 11.13 -13.73 7.88
CA PRO A 149 12.27 -12.82 7.69
C PRO A 149 12.60 -12.56 6.21
N THR A 150 12.24 -13.46 5.29
CA THR A 150 12.47 -13.26 3.85
C THR A 150 11.48 -12.27 3.24
N TYR A 151 10.30 -12.14 3.83
CA TYR A 151 9.32 -11.12 3.45
C TYR A 151 9.81 -9.71 3.80
N GLN A 152 10.55 -9.59 4.89
CA GLN A 152 11.01 -8.34 5.48
C GLN A 152 12.37 -7.87 4.96
N GLY A 153 13.06 -8.67 4.14
CA GLY A 153 14.38 -8.35 3.61
C GLY A 153 14.30 -7.60 2.29
N HIS A 154 15.05 -6.50 2.17
CA HIS A 154 15.37 -5.91 0.88
C HIS A 154 16.25 -6.86 0.07
N ASN A 155 15.66 -7.79 -0.65
CA ASN A 155 16.36 -8.46 -1.73
C ASN A 155 16.41 -7.53 -2.95
N THR A 156 17.41 -6.66 -2.99
CA THR A 156 17.83 -5.95 -4.20
C THR A 156 18.42 -6.99 -5.17
N GLY A 157 17.62 -7.39 -6.16
CA GLY A 157 18.12 -8.30 -7.19
C GLY A 157 17.00 -9.11 -7.85
N TRP A 158 17.37 -9.99 -8.78
CA TRP A 158 16.44 -10.85 -9.51
C TRP A 158 15.64 -11.82 -8.61
N ARG A 159 16.18 -12.17 -7.42
CA ARG A 159 15.45 -12.93 -6.38
C ARG A 159 14.21 -12.18 -5.88
N SER A 160 14.28 -10.87 -5.73
CA SER A 160 13.12 -10.03 -5.39
C SER A 160 11.99 -10.17 -6.41
N TRP A 161 12.31 -10.38 -7.67
CA TRP A 161 11.31 -10.62 -8.72
C TRP A 161 10.63 -12.00 -8.57
N LEU A 162 11.38 -13.05 -8.22
CA LEU A 162 10.83 -14.38 -7.96
C LEU A 162 9.97 -14.41 -6.70
N ASP A 163 10.35 -13.67 -5.65
CA ASP A 163 9.56 -13.54 -4.42
C ASP A 163 8.28 -12.77 -4.68
N TYR A 164 8.33 -11.72 -5.53
CA TYR A 164 7.14 -11.01 -5.99
C TYR A 164 6.19 -11.92 -6.78
N LEU A 165 6.71 -12.85 -7.59
CA LEU A 165 5.89 -13.82 -8.32
C LEU A 165 5.24 -14.88 -7.43
N LYS A 166 5.85 -15.20 -6.29
CA LYS A 166 5.33 -16.15 -5.30
C LYS A 166 4.29 -15.52 -4.36
N ARG A 167 4.27 -14.20 -4.23
CA ARG A 167 3.28 -13.49 -3.44
C ARG A 167 1.92 -13.59 -4.13
N TRP A 168 0.91 -14.02 -3.40
CA TRP A 168 -0.45 -14.24 -3.91
C TRP A 168 -1.20 -12.93 -4.27
N TRP A 169 -0.53 -11.80 -4.19
CA TRP A 169 -1.12 -10.46 -4.37
C TRP A 169 -0.26 -9.50 -5.20
#